data_b36185d6c02d44d8839382eb88e8e629
#
_entry.id   b36185d6c02d44d8839382eb88e8e629
#
_cell.length_a   1.000
_cell.length_b   1.000
_cell.length_c   1.000
_cell.angle_alpha   90.00
_cell.angle_beta   90.00
_cell.angle_gamma   90.00
#
_symmetry.space_group_name_H-M   'P 1'
#
loop_
_entity.id
_entity.type
_entity.pdbx_description
1 polymer ?
#
loop_
_entity_poly.entity_id
_entity_poly.type
_entity_poly.pdbx_seq_one_letter_code
_entity_poly.pdbx_strand_id
1 'polypeptide(L)'
;MTKKLTLLLLALAALGCSPRSADPVDYVNPFIGTGFHGHTYPGATTPFGMVQLSPDTRSGNWDACAGYHYSDTTIDGFSHTHLSGTGCADLADILFHPTTREIVIHDGECVLQPYFFSHDDERASCGYYAVTLPDVNIGVELTAAPRTGVHRY
;
A
#
# COMPACT_ATOMS: atom_id res chain seq x y z
N MET A 1 -46.11 4.37 32.07
CA MET A 1 -44.71 4.81 32.23
C MET A 1 -43.77 4.26 31.15
N THR A 2 -44.00 3.07 30.62
CA THR A 2 -43.12 2.40 29.63
C THR A 2 -43.02 3.10 28.27
N LYS A 3 -44.10 3.58 27.66
CA LYS A 3 -44.09 4.23 26.34
C LYS A 3 -43.30 5.55 26.29
N LYS A 4 -43.32 6.34 27.40
CA LYS A 4 -42.56 7.59 27.47
C LYS A 4 -41.05 7.34 27.62
N LEU A 5 -40.65 6.28 28.32
CA LEU A 5 -39.27 5.86 28.49
C LEU A 5 -38.68 5.33 27.19
N THR A 6 -39.46 4.58 26.40
CA THR A 6 -39.06 4.05 25.11
C THR A 6 -38.85 5.18 24.09
N LEU A 7 -39.73 6.19 24.08
CA LEU A 7 -39.54 7.38 23.20
C LEU A 7 -38.30 8.21 23.59
N LEU A 8 -38.00 8.32 24.86
CA LEU A 8 -36.80 9.03 25.33
C LEU A 8 -35.52 8.30 24.95
N LEU A 9 -35.48 6.97 25.05
CA LEU A 9 -34.35 6.13 24.60
C LEU A 9 -34.14 6.18 23.09
N LEU A 10 -35.19 6.19 22.28
CA LEU A 10 -35.11 6.37 20.83
C LEU A 10 -34.60 7.76 20.43
N ALA A 11 -35.00 8.82 21.15
CA ALA A 11 -34.53 10.17 20.90
C ALA A 11 -33.05 10.35 21.29
N LEU A 12 -32.57 9.70 22.37
CA LEU A 12 -31.13 9.71 22.70
C LEU A 12 -30.28 8.93 21.69
N ALA A 13 -30.77 7.83 21.12
CA ALA A 13 -30.08 7.07 20.10
C ALA A 13 -29.92 7.84 18.77
N ALA A 14 -30.88 8.72 18.46
CA ALA A 14 -30.82 9.56 17.25
C ALA A 14 -29.81 10.74 17.37
N LEU A 15 -29.43 11.14 18.57
CA LEU A 15 -28.49 12.25 18.81
C LEU A 15 -27.00 11.79 18.74
N GLY A 16 -26.73 10.50 18.69
CA GLY A 16 -25.37 9.93 18.69
C GLY A 16 -24.70 9.79 17.34
N CYS A 17 -25.40 10.03 16.22
CA CYS A 17 -24.85 9.94 14.87
C CYS A 17 -24.60 11.34 14.28
N SER A 18 -23.64 12.09 14.83
CA SER A 18 -23.08 13.20 14.09
C SER A 18 -22.25 12.62 12.94
N PRO A 19 -22.49 13.03 11.66
CA PRO A 19 -21.60 12.64 10.59
C PRO A 19 -20.19 13.16 10.94
N ARG A 20 -19.21 12.26 10.97
CA ARG A 20 -17.82 12.64 11.18
C ARG A 20 -17.47 13.61 10.04
N SER A 21 -17.07 14.82 10.37
CA SER A 21 -16.52 15.73 9.36
C SER A 21 -15.29 15.04 8.76
N ALA A 22 -15.24 14.97 7.42
CA ALA A 22 -14.08 14.40 6.74
C ALA A 22 -12.82 15.17 7.15
N ASP A 23 -11.79 14.45 7.54
CA ASP A 23 -10.48 15.04 7.79
C ASP A 23 -9.82 15.37 6.44
N PRO A 24 -9.05 16.44 6.29
CA PRO A 24 -8.28 16.71 5.07
C PRO A 24 -7.46 15.53 4.56
N VAL A 25 -6.98 14.66 5.44
CA VAL A 25 -6.26 13.43 5.08
C VAL A 25 -7.11 12.42 4.30
N ASP A 26 -8.43 12.43 4.49
CA ASP A 26 -9.35 11.53 3.80
C ASP A 26 -9.48 11.86 2.29
N TYR A 27 -9.04 13.04 1.86
CA TYR A 27 -9.03 13.46 0.46
C TYR A 27 -7.72 13.18 -0.26
N VAL A 28 -6.71 12.68 0.43
CA VAL A 28 -5.43 12.34 -0.18
C VAL A 28 -5.55 11.02 -0.93
N ASN A 29 -5.21 11.04 -2.21
CA ASN A 29 -5.13 9.85 -3.05
C ASN A 29 -3.65 9.54 -3.37
N PRO A 30 -3.03 8.53 -2.72
CA PRO A 30 -1.64 8.16 -2.96
C PRO A 30 -1.33 7.65 -4.37
N PHE A 31 -2.35 7.29 -5.16
CA PHE A 31 -2.14 6.85 -6.55
C PHE A 31 -1.93 8.00 -7.54
N ILE A 32 -2.11 9.26 -7.13
CA ILE A 32 -1.83 10.41 -8.00
C ILE A 32 -0.34 10.43 -8.33
N GLY A 33 -0.03 10.46 -9.65
CA GLY A 33 1.34 10.47 -10.17
C GLY A 33 2.01 9.10 -10.29
N THR A 34 1.33 8.00 -9.96
CA THR A 34 1.89 6.64 -10.08
C THR A 34 1.82 6.08 -11.51
N GLY A 35 1.14 6.75 -12.42
CA GLY A 35 1.07 6.38 -13.83
C GLY A 35 1.73 7.40 -14.75
N PHE A 36 1.86 7.06 -16.04
CA PHE A 36 2.53 7.86 -17.04
C PHE A 36 3.97 8.22 -16.59
N HIS A 37 4.38 9.46 -16.64
CA HIS A 37 5.71 9.94 -16.21
C HIS A 37 5.66 10.65 -14.83
N GLY A 38 4.77 10.24 -13.95
CA GLY A 38 4.59 10.91 -12.65
C GLY A 38 5.66 10.56 -11.61
N HIS A 39 6.27 9.37 -11.73
CA HIS A 39 7.39 8.90 -10.89
C HIS A 39 7.08 8.97 -9.38
N THR A 40 5.91 8.49 -8.99
CA THR A 40 5.52 8.35 -7.58
C THR A 40 5.13 6.91 -7.26
N TYR A 41 5.03 6.59 -6.00
CA TYR A 41 4.62 5.27 -5.49
C TYR A 41 3.47 5.42 -4.49
N PRO A 42 2.55 4.44 -4.37
CA PRO A 42 1.37 4.53 -3.50
C PRO A 42 1.62 4.07 -2.06
N GLY A 43 2.83 3.72 -1.72
CA GLY A 43 3.18 3.01 -0.51
C GLY A 43 3.11 3.82 0.78
N ALA A 44 3.32 3.12 1.90
CA ALA A 44 3.22 3.67 3.24
C ALA A 44 4.44 4.53 3.59
N THR A 45 4.21 5.80 3.82
CA THR A 45 5.24 6.79 4.17
C THR A 45 4.75 7.69 5.28
N THR A 46 5.64 8.08 6.20
CA THR A 46 5.39 9.15 7.17
C THR A 46 6.16 10.40 6.78
N PRO A 47 5.67 11.61 7.11
CA PRO A 47 6.40 12.84 6.84
C PRO A 47 7.81 12.78 7.44
N PHE A 48 8.83 13.03 6.60
CA PHE A 48 10.25 12.97 6.97
C PHE A 48 10.72 11.62 7.52
N GLY A 49 9.99 10.53 7.19
CA GLY A 49 10.36 9.17 7.59
C GLY A 49 11.62 8.67 6.87
N MET A 50 12.33 7.75 7.51
CA MET A 50 13.52 7.10 6.94
C MET A 50 13.18 5.90 6.05
N VAL A 51 11.94 5.44 6.08
CA VAL A 51 11.45 4.29 5.31
C VAL A 51 10.21 4.66 4.52
N GLN A 52 10.12 4.11 3.32
CA GLN A 52 9.02 4.29 2.37
C GLN A 52 8.66 2.91 1.81
N LEU A 53 7.72 2.22 2.47
CA LEU A 53 7.31 0.89 2.05
C LEU A 53 6.34 0.94 0.90
N SER A 54 6.63 0.25 -0.19
CA SER A 54 5.75 0.20 -1.35
C SER A 54 5.90 -1.12 -2.10
N PRO A 55 4.90 -1.52 -2.90
CA PRO A 55 5.12 -2.56 -3.91
C PRO A 55 6.11 -2.10 -4.97
N ASP A 56 6.90 -3.04 -5.46
CA ASP A 56 7.76 -2.90 -6.62
C ASP A 56 7.13 -3.66 -7.80
N THR A 57 6.81 -2.95 -8.88
CA THR A 57 6.16 -3.53 -10.06
C THR A 57 7.09 -3.58 -11.26
N ARG A 58 8.05 -2.67 -11.34
CA ARG A 58 8.97 -2.56 -12.47
C ARG A 58 10.24 -1.82 -12.04
N SER A 59 11.11 -2.52 -11.34
CA SER A 59 12.38 -1.94 -10.91
C SER A 59 13.32 -1.68 -12.09
N GLY A 60 14.09 -0.59 -12.03
CA GLY A 60 15.10 -0.24 -13.03
C GLY A 60 14.58 0.37 -14.33
N ASN A 61 13.27 0.58 -14.47
CA ASN A 61 12.67 1.25 -15.64
C ASN A 61 12.49 2.75 -15.36
N TRP A 62 12.70 3.60 -16.37
CA TRP A 62 12.58 5.04 -16.20
C TRP A 62 11.17 5.49 -15.81
N ASP A 63 10.11 4.95 -16.44
CA ASP A 63 8.72 5.30 -16.12
C ASP A 63 8.32 4.88 -14.69
N ALA A 64 8.89 3.77 -14.22
CA ALA A 64 8.67 3.24 -12.87
C ALA A 64 9.88 3.46 -11.96
N CYS A 65 10.62 4.55 -12.14
CA CYS A 65 11.83 4.81 -11.36
C CYS A 65 11.57 4.95 -9.85
N ALA A 66 10.33 5.18 -9.45
CA ALA A 66 9.90 5.14 -8.05
C ALA A 66 9.58 3.69 -7.55
N GLY A 67 9.82 2.66 -8.36
CA GLY A 67 9.58 1.25 -8.05
C GLY A 67 8.19 0.73 -8.42
N TYR A 68 7.21 1.60 -8.60
CA TYR A 68 5.82 1.26 -8.93
C TYR A 68 5.34 2.01 -10.17
N HIS A 69 4.52 1.35 -10.99
CA HIS A 69 3.80 2.02 -12.07
C HIS A 69 2.37 1.50 -12.19
N TYR A 70 1.39 2.39 -12.21
CA TYR A 70 -0.04 2.05 -12.17
C TYR A 70 -0.53 1.20 -13.34
N SER A 71 0.14 1.20 -14.50
CA SER A 71 -0.24 0.34 -15.62
C SER A 71 0.26 -1.11 -15.51
N ASP A 72 1.05 -1.43 -14.49
CA ASP A 72 1.58 -2.77 -14.31
C ASP A 72 0.54 -3.68 -13.66
N THR A 73 0.61 -4.95 -13.99
CA THR A 73 -0.31 -6.00 -13.51
C THR A 73 0.40 -7.06 -12.68
N THR A 74 1.68 -6.84 -12.40
CA THR A 74 2.51 -7.75 -11.60
C THR A 74 3.29 -6.99 -10.54
N ILE A 75 3.50 -7.63 -9.39
CA ILE A 75 4.32 -7.14 -8.28
C ILE A 75 5.51 -8.09 -8.12
N ASP A 76 6.73 -7.55 -8.10
CA ASP A 76 7.98 -8.28 -7.85
C ASP A 76 8.19 -8.54 -6.36
N GLY A 77 7.68 -7.65 -5.51
CA GLY A 77 7.78 -7.70 -4.06
C GLY A 77 7.49 -6.36 -3.42
N PHE A 78 7.99 -6.17 -2.21
CA PHE A 78 7.74 -4.99 -1.39
C PHE A 78 9.04 -4.53 -0.76
N SER A 79 9.60 -3.41 -1.22
CA SER A 79 10.85 -2.89 -0.68
C SER A 79 10.64 -1.79 0.36
N HIS A 80 11.70 -1.48 1.08
CA HIS A 80 11.69 -0.58 2.24
C HIS A 80 11.91 0.88 1.89
N THR A 81 12.53 1.15 0.74
CA THR A 81 12.92 2.50 0.36
C THR A 81 12.50 2.81 -1.06
N HIS A 82 11.85 3.95 -1.23
CA HIS A 82 11.41 4.46 -2.53
C HIS A 82 11.67 5.96 -2.60
N LEU A 83 11.94 6.44 -3.79
CA LEU A 83 12.19 7.85 -4.05
C LEU A 83 11.26 8.32 -5.17
N SER A 84 10.48 9.37 -4.94
CA SER A 84 9.56 9.91 -5.92
C SER A 84 10.08 11.16 -6.62
N GLY A 85 9.69 11.33 -7.90
CA GLY A 85 9.91 12.55 -8.66
C GLY A 85 11.31 12.76 -9.22
N THR A 86 12.19 11.78 -9.16
CA THR A 86 13.61 11.95 -9.58
C THR A 86 13.88 11.64 -11.05
N GLY A 87 13.11 10.76 -11.66
CA GLY A 87 13.38 10.23 -13.00
C GLY A 87 14.63 9.32 -13.07
N CYS A 88 15.15 8.89 -11.94
CA CYS A 88 16.22 7.92 -11.82
C CYS A 88 15.72 6.73 -11.00
N ALA A 89 15.91 5.52 -11.51
CA ALA A 89 15.67 4.30 -10.76
C ALA A 89 16.76 4.16 -9.71
N ASP A 90 16.40 4.39 -8.44
CA ASP A 90 17.29 4.33 -7.30
C ASP A 90 16.51 3.89 -6.06
N LEU A 91 17.22 3.39 -5.03
CA LEU A 91 16.63 2.76 -3.86
C LEU A 91 15.99 1.40 -4.20
N ALA A 92 14.77 1.11 -3.72
CA ALA A 92 14.16 -0.22 -3.72
C ALA A 92 15.01 -1.23 -2.93
N ASP A 93 15.60 -0.77 -1.83
CA ASP A 93 16.46 -1.59 -0.97
C ASP A 93 15.62 -2.54 -0.12
N ILE A 94 16.17 -3.73 0.11
CA ILE A 94 15.62 -4.78 0.97
C ILE A 94 14.22 -5.20 0.49
N LEU A 95 14.19 -5.90 -0.64
CA LEU A 95 12.98 -6.46 -1.22
C LEU A 95 12.49 -7.67 -0.41
N PHE A 96 11.24 -7.61 0.05
CA PHE A 96 10.51 -8.75 0.62
C PHE A 96 9.61 -9.37 -0.44
N HIS A 97 9.77 -10.67 -0.64
CA HIS A 97 8.96 -11.45 -1.57
C HIS A 97 8.22 -12.56 -0.80
N PRO A 98 7.02 -12.28 -0.23
CA PRO A 98 6.26 -13.26 0.53
C PRO A 98 5.77 -14.37 -0.39
N THR A 99 5.97 -15.63 -0.04
CA THR A 99 5.57 -16.76 -0.88
C THR A 99 5.00 -17.93 -0.10
N THR A 100 4.02 -18.62 -0.69
CA THR A 100 3.55 -19.95 -0.30
C THR A 100 4.02 -21.01 -1.28
N ARG A 101 4.74 -20.60 -2.33
CA ARG A 101 5.33 -21.51 -3.34
C ARG A 101 6.65 -22.07 -2.85
N GLU A 102 7.06 -23.19 -3.44
CA GLU A 102 8.40 -23.74 -3.25
C GLU A 102 9.46 -22.73 -3.74
N ILE A 103 10.50 -22.55 -2.94
CA ILE A 103 11.63 -21.68 -3.30
C ILE A 103 12.53 -22.44 -4.28
N VAL A 104 12.70 -21.90 -5.48
CA VAL A 104 13.57 -22.43 -6.50
C VAL A 104 14.89 -21.68 -6.47
N ILE A 105 16.00 -22.41 -6.36
CA ILE A 105 17.35 -21.86 -6.44
C ILE A 105 18.00 -22.35 -7.73
N HIS A 106 18.51 -21.44 -8.54
CA HIS A 106 19.26 -21.73 -9.75
C HIS A 106 20.61 -21.01 -9.69
N ASP A 107 21.69 -21.74 -9.85
CA ASP A 107 23.08 -21.22 -9.78
C ASP A 107 23.40 -20.43 -8.49
N GLY A 108 22.74 -20.81 -7.37
CA GLY A 108 22.92 -20.17 -6.06
C GLY A 108 22.06 -18.92 -5.83
N GLU A 109 21.24 -18.53 -6.79
CA GLU A 109 20.33 -17.40 -6.70
C GLU A 109 18.87 -17.87 -6.56
N CYS A 110 18.08 -17.13 -5.78
CA CYS A 110 16.65 -17.39 -5.66
C CYS A 110 15.93 -16.87 -6.89
N VAL A 111 15.18 -17.76 -7.57
CA VAL A 111 14.36 -17.38 -8.72
C VAL A 111 13.04 -16.83 -8.23
N LEU A 112 12.89 -15.52 -8.22
CA LEU A 112 11.64 -14.85 -7.87
C LEU A 112 10.71 -14.79 -9.09
N GLN A 113 9.45 -15.16 -8.86
CA GLN A 113 8.40 -15.08 -9.87
C GLN A 113 7.43 -13.95 -9.48
N PRO A 114 7.25 -12.91 -10.29
CA PRO A 114 6.29 -11.85 -10.01
C PRO A 114 4.88 -12.40 -9.77
N TYR A 115 4.10 -11.71 -8.95
CA TYR A 115 2.71 -12.07 -8.66
C TYR A 115 1.76 -11.19 -9.47
N PHE A 116 0.76 -11.79 -10.08
CA PHE A 116 -0.35 -11.02 -10.66
C PHE A 116 -1.18 -10.38 -9.55
N PHE A 117 -1.63 -9.16 -9.79
CA PHE A 117 -2.57 -8.45 -8.92
C PHE A 117 -3.57 -7.63 -9.73
N SER A 118 -4.64 -7.22 -9.08
CA SER A 118 -5.64 -6.31 -9.63
C SER A 118 -5.67 -5.02 -8.81
N HIS A 119 -5.82 -3.88 -9.47
CA HIS A 119 -6.06 -2.60 -8.77
C HIS A 119 -7.38 -2.59 -7.99
N ASP A 120 -8.34 -3.49 -8.31
CA ASP A 120 -9.56 -3.66 -7.52
C ASP A 120 -9.29 -4.26 -6.13
N ASP A 121 -8.17 -4.99 -6.00
CA ASP A 121 -7.71 -5.62 -4.75
C ASP A 121 -6.65 -4.77 -4.03
N GLU A 122 -6.34 -3.58 -4.55
CA GLU A 122 -5.32 -2.68 -4.06
C GLU A 122 -5.93 -1.49 -3.33
N ARG A 123 -5.35 -1.08 -2.23
CA ARG A 123 -5.80 0.07 -1.42
C ARG A 123 -4.61 0.84 -0.89
N ALA A 124 -4.69 2.17 -0.97
CA ALA A 124 -3.70 3.05 -0.37
C ALA A 124 -4.37 4.24 0.33
N SER A 125 -3.79 4.66 1.42
CA SER A 125 -4.11 5.89 2.14
C SER A 125 -2.85 6.44 2.78
N CYS A 126 -2.90 7.63 3.35
CA CYS A 126 -1.73 8.20 4.03
C CYS A 126 -1.16 7.23 5.07
N GLY A 127 0.09 6.80 4.88
CA GLY A 127 0.81 5.90 5.79
C GLY A 127 0.37 4.44 5.76
N TYR A 128 -0.45 4.04 4.79
CA TYR A 128 -0.94 2.66 4.67
C TYR A 128 -1.09 2.23 3.21
N TYR A 129 -0.70 0.99 2.94
CA TYR A 129 -0.91 0.31 1.66
C TYR A 129 -1.35 -1.13 1.92
N ALA A 130 -2.24 -1.65 1.07
CA ALA A 130 -2.64 -3.06 1.10
C ALA A 130 -2.95 -3.58 -0.30
N VAL A 131 -2.66 -4.87 -0.53
CA VAL A 131 -3.01 -5.58 -1.76
C VAL A 131 -3.21 -7.06 -1.46
N THR A 132 -4.03 -7.72 -2.27
CA THR A 132 -4.15 -9.18 -2.27
C THR A 132 -3.39 -9.76 -3.46
N LEU A 133 -2.58 -10.79 -3.21
CA LEU A 133 -1.86 -11.57 -4.21
C LEU A 133 -2.59 -12.91 -4.41
N PRO A 134 -3.50 -13.02 -5.39
CA PRO A 134 -4.36 -14.20 -5.54
C PRO A 134 -3.56 -15.46 -5.88
N ASP A 135 -2.49 -15.34 -6.65
CA ASP A 135 -1.64 -16.45 -7.08
C ASP A 135 -1.07 -17.27 -5.93
N VAL A 136 -0.87 -16.65 -4.78
CA VAL A 136 -0.28 -17.25 -3.56
C VAL A 136 -1.21 -17.18 -2.36
N ASN A 137 -2.41 -16.62 -2.53
CA ASN A 137 -3.40 -16.41 -1.49
C ASN A 137 -2.82 -15.64 -0.27
N ILE A 138 -2.09 -14.57 -0.55
CA ILE A 138 -1.47 -13.73 0.49
C ILE A 138 -2.11 -12.34 0.44
N GLY A 139 -2.65 -11.91 1.59
CA GLY A 139 -2.97 -10.50 1.84
C GLY A 139 -1.74 -9.78 2.38
N VAL A 140 -1.45 -8.61 1.85
CA VAL A 140 -0.30 -7.77 2.23
C VAL A 140 -0.81 -6.47 2.79
N GLU A 141 -0.26 -6.04 3.91
CA GLU A 141 -0.48 -4.72 4.49
C GLU A 141 0.86 -4.11 4.91
N LEU A 142 1.04 -2.85 4.55
CA LEU A 142 2.24 -2.08 4.84
C LEU A 142 1.87 -0.82 5.61
N THR A 143 2.65 -0.50 6.63
CA THR A 143 2.59 0.80 7.31
C THR A 143 3.98 1.23 7.77
N ALA A 144 4.15 2.52 8.04
CA ALA A 144 5.44 3.07 8.41
C ALA A 144 5.34 3.97 9.64
N ALA A 145 6.37 3.92 10.47
CA ALA A 145 6.71 4.90 11.49
C ALA A 145 7.96 5.67 11.05
N PRO A 146 8.38 6.75 11.74
CA PRO A 146 9.51 7.57 11.26
C PRO A 146 10.81 6.81 10.97
N ARG A 147 11.03 5.66 11.62
CA ARG A 147 12.27 4.86 11.47
C ARG A 147 12.01 3.35 11.31
N THR A 148 10.77 2.95 11.12
CA THR A 148 10.42 1.53 11.09
C THR A 148 9.35 1.28 10.05
N GLY A 149 9.60 0.33 9.17
CA GLY A 149 8.58 -0.24 8.29
C GLY A 149 7.96 -1.48 8.94
N VAL A 150 6.64 -1.63 8.78
CA VAL A 150 5.91 -2.80 9.26
C VAL A 150 5.22 -3.46 8.08
N HIS A 151 5.54 -4.72 7.85
CA HIS A 151 4.87 -5.57 6.88
C HIS A 151 4.02 -6.60 7.62
N ARG A 152 2.80 -6.81 7.14
CA ARG A 152 1.94 -7.91 7.57
C ARG A 152 1.53 -8.74 6.36
N TYR A 153 1.77 -10.02 6.46
CA TYR A 153 1.42 -10.99 5.43
C TYR A 153 0.46 -12.04 5.97
#